data_fc3449f7eb3604d7a95ddbcb29acdcb7
#
_entry.id   fc3449f7eb3604d7a95ddbcb29acdcb7
#
_cell.length_a   1.000
_cell.length_b   1.000
_cell.length_c   1.000
_cell.angle_alpha   90.00
_cell.angle_beta   90.00
_cell.angle_gamma   90.00
#
_symmetry.space_group_name_H-M   'P 1'
#
loop_
_entity.id
_entity.type
_entity.pdbx_description
1 polymer ?
#
loop_
_entity_poly.entity_id
_entity_poly.type
_entity_poly.pdbx_seq_one_letter_code
_entity_poly.pdbx_strand_id
1 'polypeptide(L)'
;MTWEVPGDLEDAVYEAARDVVGDAALATGPLTRAIIDRSKRYTSERERLAQPADRTADLAARAVFFTVADAMKIAIPLGELAGRGVLPPRRPLRIVDVGAGCGAMSLGIVASLLTEATGDAAFEILAIDQDMDALRIAGAALRNLAQKRGTTVSVTTRVADVQSTSLPPADLVVLGTVLNELSPEVRIALVDRALAAVAEDGAVIIIEPALRDTSRALEELRDSVLAANKAHVFAPCTRRGAPCPMLANPDDWCHEDRAVTLPPRTAELARLTHLRDSGLKFSYLVLRHADAPLVEAPGAWRVVSQPFSAKGKHEVFGCSDAGRVPIRLLKRNRSDANRAFERARRGDVLVLDAPVGERVEIEEATAVERLQPAGR
;
A
#
# COMPACT_ATOMS: atom_id res chain seq x y z
N MET A 1 -3.79 -14.02 -9.03
CA MET A 1 -4.71 -13.00 -9.52
C MET A 1 -3.88 -11.77 -9.85
N THR A 2 -4.07 -11.18 -11.01
CA THR A 2 -3.43 -9.93 -11.41
C THR A 2 -4.40 -8.81 -11.07
N TRP A 3 -3.94 -7.76 -10.44
CA TRP A 3 -4.77 -6.59 -10.16
C TRP A 3 -4.92 -5.75 -11.40
N GLU A 4 -6.05 -5.11 -11.53
CA GLU A 4 -6.31 -4.20 -12.63
C GLU A 4 -6.52 -2.79 -12.07
N VAL A 5 -5.82 -1.82 -12.65
CA VAL A 5 -6.12 -0.40 -12.42
C VAL A 5 -7.27 -0.03 -13.36
N PRO A 6 -8.41 0.45 -12.83
CA PRO A 6 -9.57 0.75 -13.65
C PRO A 6 -9.29 1.86 -14.70
N GLY A 7 -9.77 1.68 -15.92
CA GLY A 7 -9.60 2.67 -17.01
C GLY A 7 -10.31 4.00 -16.75
N ASP A 8 -11.46 3.95 -16.06
CA ASP A 8 -12.20 5.16 -15.66
C ASP A 8 -11.44 6.01 -14.63
N LEU A 9 -10.58 5.39 -13.80
CA LEU A 9 -9.67 6.10 -12.91
C LEU A 9 -8.58 6.83 -13.72
N GLU A 10 -7.97 6.17 -14.71
CA GLU A 10 -7.00 6.81 -15.61
C GLU A 10 -7.62 8.02 -16.32
N ASP A 11 -8.82 7.85 -16.90
CA ASP A 11 -9.54 8.92 -17.60
C ASP A 11 -9.83 10.09 -16.66
N ALA A 12 -10.31 9.82 -15.44
CA ALA A 12 -10.61 10.86 -14.46
C ALA A 12 -9.38 11.69 -14.07
N VAL A 13 -8.23 11.03 -13.90
CA VAL A 13 -6.96 11.71 -13.59
C VAL A 13 -6.43 12.47 -14.80
N TYR A 14 -6.50 11.88 -15.99
CA TYR A 14 -6.00 12.53 -17.22
C TYR A 14 -6.78 13.80 -17.54
N GLU A 15 -8.11 13.75 -17.46
CA GLU A 15 -8.98 14.93 -17.64
C GLU A 15 -8.62 16.04 -16.64
N ALA A 16 -8.51 15.69 -15.34
CA ALA A 16 -8.15 16.66 -14.29
C ALA A 16 -6.73 17.24 -14.47
N ALA A 17 -5.76 16.41 -14.87
CA ALA A 17 -4.40 16.87 -15.12
C ALA A 17 -4.33 17.82 -16.32
N ARG A 18 -5.02 17.50 -17.41
CA ARG A 18 -5.05 18.33 -18.62
C ARG A 18 -5.50 19.76 -18.33
N ASP A 19 -6.49 19.95 -17.47
CA ASP A 19 -7.02 21.25 -17.11
C ASP A 19 -6.02 22.10 -16.29
N VAL A 20 -5.02 21.46 -15.66
CA VAL A 20 -4.02 22.15 -14.82
C VAL A 20 -2.68 22.33 -15.55
N VAL A 21 -2.19 21.28 -16.23
CA VAL A 21 -0.85 21.32 -16.87
C VAL A 21 -0.88 21.54 -18.37
N GLY A 22 -2.05 21.40 -19.01
CA GLY A 22 -2.24 21.56 -20.47
C GLY A 22 -1.73 20.37 -21.29
N ASP A 23 -2.19 20.30 -22.56
CA ASP A 23 -1.87 19.19 -23.48
C ASP A 23 -0.38 19.06 -23.80
N ALA A 24 0.35 20.17 -23.83
CA ALA A 24 1.78 20.14 -24.17
C ALA A 24 2.62 19.35 -23.14
N ALA A 25 2.29 19.44 -21.85
CA ALA A 25 2.97 18.69 -20.79
C ALA A 25 2.59 17.19 -20.79
N LEU A 26 1.42 16.87 -21.33
CA LEU A 26 0.89 15.51 -21.44
C LEU A 26 1.33 14.80 -22.74
N ALA A 27 2.02 15.51 -23.65
CA ALA A 27 2.57 14.88 -24.86
C ALA A 27 3.60 13.81 -24.50
N THR A 28 3.58 12.68 -25.20
CA THR A 28 4.34 11.46 -24.86
C THR A 28 5.83 11.72 -24.61
N GLY A 29 6.48 12.49 -25.47
CA GLY A 29 7.93 12.73 -25.36
C GLY A 29 8.34 13.53 -24.12
N PRO A 30 7.77 14.73 -23.86
CA PRO A 30 7.99 15.48 -22.61
C PRO A 30 7.65 14.66 -21.38
N LEU A 31 6.48 13.99 -21.37
CA LEU A 31 5.99 13.21 -20.25
C LEU A 31 6.92 12.04 -19.91
N THR A 32 7.38 11.27 -20.89
CA THR A 32 8.34 10.16 -20.68
C THR A 32 9.61 10.66 -20.02
N ARG A 33 10.17 11.79 -20.46
CA ARG A 33 11.37 12.36 -19.82
C ARG A 33 11.11 12.78 -18.38
N ALA A 34 9.97 13.41 -18.10
CA ALA A 34 9.59 13.83 -16.76
C ALA A 34 9.38 12.65 -15.80
N ILE A 35 8.78 11.55 -16.28
CA ILE A 35 8.61 10.30 -15.51
C ILE A 35 9.97 9.71 -15.13
N ILE A 36 10.92 9.64 -16.08
CA ILE A 36 12.27 9.11 -15.82
C ILE A 36 13.01 10.00 -14.82
N ASP A 37 12.96 11.32 -14.99
CA ASP A 37 13.59 12.28 -14.06
C ASP A 37 12.99 12.15 -12.65
N ARG A 38 11.68 12.11 -12.53
CA ARG A 38 11.01 11.92 -11.23
C ARG A 38 11.38 10.57 -10.59
N SER A 39 11.45 9.50 -11.36
CA SER A 39 11.86 8.18 -10.87
C SER A 39 13.27 8.19 -10.29
N LYS A 40 14.22 8.88 -10.94
CA LYS A 40 15.59 9.06 -10.40
C LYS A 40 15.58 9.80 -9.07
N ARG A 41 14.80 10.89 -8.98
CA ARG A 41 14.65 11.66 -7.74
C ARG A 41 13.97 10.86 -6.61
N TYR A 42 13.09 9.90 -6.92
CA TYR A 42 12.54 8.99 -5.93
C TYR A 42 13.53 7.93 -5.44
N THR A 43 14.54 7.59 -6.22
CA THR A 43 15.43 6.45 -5.94
C THR A 43 16.86 6.89 -5.62
N SER A 44 17.60 7.40 -6.59
CA SER A 44 19.04 7.65 -6.51
C SER A 44 19.44 9.10 -6.24
N GLU A 45 18.52 10.06 -6.42
CA GLU A 45 18.78 11.51 -6.26
C GLU A 45 17.76 12.12 -5.27
N ARG A 46 17.56 11.47 -4.13
CA ARG A 46 16.50 11.84 -3.17
C ARG A 46 16.65 13.24 -2.58
N GLU A 47 17.88 13.74 -2.45
CA GLU A 47 18.19 15.12 -2.02
C GLU A 47 17.62 16.18 -2.98
N ARG A 48 17.33 15.81 -4.24
CA ARG A 48 16.74 16.67 -5.26
C ARG A 48 15.23 16.50 -5.44
N LEU A 49 14.58 15.77 -4.56
CA LEU A 49 13.16 15.39 -4.70
C LEU A 49 12.24 16.59 -4.89
N ALA A 50 12.47 17.67 -4.14
CA ALA A 50 11.68 18.90 -4.20
C ALA A 50 12.14 19.90 -5.30
N GLN A 51 13.12 19.55 -6.13
CA GLN A 51 13.76 20.45 -7.09
C GLN A 51 13.65 19.93 -8.55
N PRO A 52 12.43 19.85 -9.14
CA PRO A 52 12.28 19.50 -10.54
C PRO A 52 12.84 20.59 -11.45
N ALA A 53 13.45 20.19 -12.57
CA ALA A 53 13.90 21.13 -13.59
C ALA A 53 12.73 21.85 -14.28
N ASP A 54 11.60 21.15 -14.43
CA ASP A 54 10.33 21.68 -14.94
C ASP A 54 9.19 21.23 -14.03
N ARG A 55 8.58 22.17 -13.31
CA ARG A 55 7.51 21.90 -12.35
C ARG A 55 6.23 21.40 -13.02
N THR A 56 5.90 21.93 -14.20
CA THR A 56 4.69 21.53 -14.94
C THR A 56 4.82 20.11 -15.47
N ALA A 57 5.97 19.76 -16.06
CA ALA A 57 6.24 18.41 -16.54
C ALA A 57 6.33 17.41 -15.37
N ASP A 58 6.91 17.79 -14.24
CA ASP A 58 6.95 16.98 -13.01
C ASP A 58 5.54 16.69 -12.47
N LEU A 59 4.69 17.72 -12.41
CA LEU A 59 3.30 17.57 -11.97
C LEU A 59 2.51 16.67 -12.93
N ALA A 60 2.70 16.80 -14.25
CA ALA A 60 2.12 15.91 -15.24
C ALA A 60 2.53 14.45 -15.01
N ALA A 61 3.82 14.19 -14.80
CA ALA A 61 4.33 12.84 -14.52
C ALA A 61 3.75 12.28 -13.21
N ARG A 62 3.69 13.08 -12.13
CA ARG A 62 3.06 12.69 -10.86
C ARG A 62 1.60 12.31 -11.05
N ALA A 63 0.83 13.11 -11.77
CA ALA A 63 -0.58 12.89 -11.99
C ALA A 63 -0.83 11.65 -12.84
N VAL A 64 -0.45 11.67 -14.11
CA VAL A 64 -0.95 10.69 -15.09
C VAL A 64 -0.17 9.37 -15.13
N PHE A 65 0.98 9.29 -14.46
CA PHE A 65 1.74 8.06 -14.35
C PHE A 65 1.78 7.51 -12.92
N PHE A 66 2.41 8.24 -11.98
CA PHE A 66 2.60 7.72 -10.62
C PHE A 66 1.29 7.59 -9.87
N THR A 67 0.38 8.57 -9.95
CA THR A 67 -0.92 8.50 -9.27
C THR A 67 -1.76 7.35 -9.80
N VAL A 68 -1.86 7.18 -11.12
CA VAL A 68 -2.66 6.11 -11.73
C VAL A 68 -2.05 4.74 -11.40
N ALA A 69 -0.73 4.56 -11.63
CA ALA A 69 -0.07 3.28 -11.39
C ALA A 69 -0.12 2.86 -9.92
N ASP A 70 0.00 3.82 -8.99
CA ASP A 70 0.14 3.54 -7.56
C ASP A 70 -1.22 3.52 -6.80
N ALA A 71 -2.32 3.96 -7.42
CA ALA A 71 -3.63 4.05 -6.79
C ALA A 71 -4.07 2.72 -6.14
N MET A 72 -3.86 1.60 -6.81
CA MET A 72 -4.32 0.29 -6.32
C MET A 72 -3.46 -0.31 -5.21
N LYS A 73 -2.37 0.34 -4.78
CA LYS A 73 -1.60 -0.12 -3.61
C LYS A 73 -2.45 -0.17 -2.35
N ILE A 74 -3.38 0.77 -2.20
CA ILE A 74 -4.30 0.85 -1.05
C ILE A 74 -5.29 -0.33 -0.99
N ALA A 75 -5.56 -1.00 -2.11
CA ALA A 75 -6.54 -2.09 -2.18
C ALA A 75 -6.15 -3.31 -1.32
N ILE A 76 -4.84 -3.54 -1.05
CA ILE A 76 -4.40 -4.62 -0.15
C ILE A 76 -4.84 -4.34 1.28
N PRO A 77 -4.38 -3.26 1.94
CA PRO A 77 -4.79 -2.99 3.32
C PRO A 77 -6.31 -2.82 3.47
N LEU A 78 -7.00 -2.23 2.49
CA LEU A 78 -8.46 -2.15 2.52
C LEU A 78 -9.13 -3.52 2.41
N GLY A 79 -8.64 -4.39 1.52
CA GLY A 79 -9.14 -5.76 1.36
C GLY A 79 -8.93 -6.59 2.63
N GLU A 80 -7.82 -6.39 3.33
CA GLU A 80 -7.55 -7.05 4.61
C GLU A 80 -8.50 -6.56 5.72
N LEU A 81 -8.72 -5.24 5.82
CA LEU A 81 -9.70 -4.67 6.77
C LEU A 81 -11.13 -5.16 6.46
N ALA A 82 -11.54 -5.14 5.20
CA ALA A 82 -12.86 -5.59 4.77
C ALA A 82 -13.03 -7.11 4.98
N GLY A 83 -12.03 -7.91 4.61
CA GLY A 83 -12.03 -9.36 4.77
C GLY A 83 -12.14 -9.81 6.22
N ARG A 84 -11.65 -8.99 7.18
CA ARG A 84 -11.82 -9.21 8.62
C ARG A 84 -13.11 -8.60 9.19
N GLY A 85 -13.90 -7.88 8.37
CA GLY A 85 -15.11 -7.21 8.82
C GLY A 85 -14.83 -6.04 9.79
N VAL A 86 -13.62 -5.44 9.72
CA VAL A 86 -13.20 -4.35 10.61
C VAL A 86 -13.01 -3.02 9.88
N LEU A 87 -13.38 -2.95 8.60
CA LEU A 87 -13.49 -1.69 7.88
C LEU A 87 -14.68 -0.91 8.44
N PRO A 88 -14.53 0.37 8.83
CA PRO A 88 -15.64 1.15 9.39
C PRO A 88 -16.86 1.17 8.47
N PRO A 89 -18.07 0.84 8.99
CA PRO A 89 -19.27 0.73 8.15
C PRO A 89 -19.98 2.07 7.90
N ARG A 90 -19.37 3.19 8.33
CA ARG A 90 -19.99 4.52 8.29
C ARG A 90 -20.25 5.02 6.87
N ARG A 91 -21.32 5.78 6.71
CA ARG A 91 -21.65 6.49 5.48
C ARG A 91 -22.07 7.93 5.84
N PRO A 92 -21.36 8.96 5.36
CA PRO A 92 -20.14 8.89 4.57
C PRO A 92 -18.95 8.29 5.36
N LEU A 93 -18.06 7.59 4.65
CA LEU A 93 -16.76 7.19 5.19
C LEU A 93 -15.83 8.41 5.18
N ARG A 94 -15.38 8.84 6.36
CA ARG A 94 -14.53 10.02 6.52
C ARG A 94 -13.06 9.63 6.38
N ILE A 95 -12.39 10.21 5.39
CA ILE A 95 -11.01 9.90 5.02
C ILE A 95 -10.17 11.16 5.10
N VAL A 96 -9.03 11.09 5.76
CA VAL A 96 -7.99 12.12 5.71
C VAL A 96 -6.79 11.55 4.98
N ASP A 97 -6.48 12.08 3.79
CA ASP A 97 -5.33 11.72 2.96
C ASP A 97 -4.23 12.76 3.18
N VAL A 98 -3.18 12.37 3.89
CA VAL A 98 -2.10 13.26 4.35
C VAL A 98 -0.89 13.11 3.42
N GLY A 99 -0.46 14.20 2.79
CA GLY A 99 0.50 14.17 1.70
C GLY A 99 -0.14 13.61 0.43
N ALA A 100 -1.39 14.00 0.16
CA ALA A 100 -2.24 13.40 -0.88
C ALA A 100 -1.68 13.54 -2.30
N GLY A 101 -0.83 14.55 -2.55
CA GLY A 101 -0.34 14.85 -3.90
C GLY A 101 -1.48 14.95 -4.89
N CYS A 102 -1.43 14.19 -5.98
CA CYS A 102 -2.50 14.13 -6.98
C CYS A 102 -3.62 13.11 -6.62
N GLY A 103 -3.68 12.61 -5.38
CA GLY A 103 -4.80 11.84 -4.85
C GLY A 103 -4.75 10.34 -5.07
N ALA A 104 -3.56 9.73 -5.25
CA ALA A 104 -3.43 8.31 -5.54
C ALA A 104 -4.18 7.41 -4.55
N MET A 105 -3.98 7.63 -3.25
CA MET A 105 -4.60 6.77 -2.22
C MET A 105 -6.10 6.98 -2.14
N SER A 106 -6.57 8.22 -2.16
CA SER A 106 -8.00 8.55 -2.15
C SER A 106 -8.73 7.98 -3.38
N LEU A 107 -8.15 8.10 -4.58
CA LEU A 107 -8.68 7.50 -5.81
C LEU A 107 -8.74 5.98 -5.70
N GLY A 108 -7.68 5.35 -5.19
CA GLY A 108 -7.63 3.92 -4.96
C GLY A 108 -8.68 3.43 -3.95
N ILE A 109 -8.95 4.19 -2.88
CA ILE A 109 -10.02 3.88 -1.92
C ILE A 109 -11.38 3.91 -2.60
N VAL A 110 -11.70 5.00 -3.31
CA VAL A 110 -12.96 5.13 -4.05
C VAL A 110 -13.08 3.99 -5.07
N ALA A 111 -12.00 3.71 -5.82
CA ALA A 111 -12.01 2.64 -6.81
C ALA A 111 -12.19 1.23 -6.21
N SER A 112 -11.61 0.97 -5.04
CA SER A 112 -11.63 -0.35 -4.40
C SER A 112 -12.92 -0.65 -3.64
N LEU A 113 -13.55 0.38 -3.02
CA LEU A 113 -14.74 0.21 -2.20
C LEU A 113 -16.05 0.35 -2.99
N LEU A 114 -15.99 0.86 -4.21
CA LEU A 114 -17.10 0.90 -5.15
C LEU A 114 -17.04 -0.31 -6.07
N THR A 115 -17.49 -1.44 -5.58
CA THR A 115 -17.84 -2.58 -6.41
C THR A 115 -19.33 -2.52 -6.75
N GLU A 116 -19.76 -3.18 -7.83
CA GLU A 116 -21.17 -3.24 -8.28
C GLU A 116 -22.16 -3.65 -7.17
N ALA A 117 -21.66 -4.27 -6.11
CA ALA A 117 -22.45 -4.76 -4.98
C ALA A 117 -22.70 -3.75 -3.85
N THR A 118 -22.06 -2.58 -3.85
CA THR A 118 -22.05 -1.70 -2.65
C THR A 118 -23.05 -0.56 -2.67
N GLY A 119 -23.84 -0.35 -3.75
CA GLY A 119 -24.88 0.71 -3.76
C GLY A 119 -24.35 2.07 -3.27
N ASP A 120 -25.15 2.88 -2.59
CA ASP A 120 -24.91 4.25 -2.14
C ASP A 120 -23.67 4.48 -1.24
N ALA A 121 -22.46 4.10 -1.69
CA ALA A 121 -21.23 4.41 -0.98
C ALA A 121 -20.98 5.92 -1.04
N ALA A 122 -21.02 6.59 0.11
CA ALA A 122 -20.69 8.00 0.25
C ALA A 122 -19.31 8.15 0.90
N PHE A 123 -18.50 9.08 0.40
CA PHE A 123 -17.18 9.39 0.94
C PHE A 123 -17.08 10.88 1.26
N GLU A 124 -16.46 11.18 2.40
CA GLU A 124 -16.02 12.53 2.76
C GLU A 124 -14.49 12.51 2.86
N ILE A 125 -13.82 13.17 1.91
CA ILE A 125 -12.37 13.13 1.76
C ILE A 125 -11.78 14.50 2.02
N LEU A 126 -10.86 14.59 2.98
CA LEU A 126 -9.97 15.73 3.16
C LEU A 126 -8.58 15.36 2.63
N ALA A 127 -8.18 15.94 1.52
CA ALA A 127 -6.85 15.80 0.96
C ALA A 127 -5.95 16.96 1.41
N ILE A 128 -4.82 16.65 2.04
CA ILE A 128 -3.87 17.63 2.58
C ILE A 128 -2.53 17.46 1.86
N ASP A 129 -2.00 18.53 1.30
CA ASP A 129 -0.66 18.58 0.69
C ASP A 129 -0.16 20.05 0.67
N GLN A 130 1.13 20.24 0.51
CA GLN A 130 1.71 21.58 0.31
C GLN A 130 1.60 22.08 -1.14
N ASP A 131 1.39 21.16 -2.10
CA ASP A 131 1.29 21.46 -3.53
C ASP A 131 -0.16 21.71 -3.94
N MET A 132 -0.52 22.98 -4.09
CA MET A 132 -1.87 23.43 -4.46
C MET A 132 -2.33 22.86 -5.82
N ASP A 133 -1.44 22.78 -6.80
CA ASP A 133 -1.82 22.31 -8.13
C ASP A 133 -2.02 20.80 -8.16
N ALA A 134 -1.24 20.05 -7.38
CA ALA A 134 -1.48 18.63 -7.15
C ALA A 134 -2.85 18.40 -6.48
N LEU A 135 -3.20 19.19 -5.46
CA LEU A 135 -4.51 19.11 -4.80
C LEU A 135 -5.67 19.48 -5.74
N ARG A 136 -5.47 20.44 -6.66
CA ARG A 136 -6.49 20.76 -7.68
C ARG A 136 -6.76 19.56 -8.58
N ILE A 137 -5.70 18.86 -9.02
CA ILE A 137 -5.83 17.63 -9.80
C ILE A 137 -6.54 16.55 -8.96
N ALA A 138 -6.11 16.30 -7.71
CA ALA A 138 -6.73 15.31 -6.82
C ALA A 138 -8.23 15.55 -6.66
N GLY A 139 -8.62 16.78 -6.32
CA GLY A 139 -10.03 17.14 -6.12
C GLY A 139 -10.87 16.99 -7.39
N ALA A 140 -10.35 17.39 -8.56
CA ALA A 140 -11.03 17.23 -9.83
C ALA A 140 -11.14 15.75 -10.23
N ALA A 141 -10.05 14.99 -10.13
CA ALA A 141 -10.03 13.56 -10.46
C ALA A 141 -11.00 12.74 -9.60
N LEU A 142 -11.08 13.03 -8.30
CA LEU A 142 -12.03 12.36 -7.39
C LEU A 142 -13.48 12.65 -7.77
N ARG A 143 -13.82 13.90 -8.11
CA ARG A 143 -15.17 14.25 -8.60
C ARG A 143 -15.50 13.59 -9.93
N ASN A 144 -14.54 13.58 -10.87
CA ASN A 144 -14.71 12.95 -12.18
C ASN A 144 -14.93 11.44 -12.01
N LEU A 145 -14.14 10.77 -11.17
CA LEU A 145 -14.29 9.33 -10.90
C LEU A 145 -15.64 9.02 -10.23
N ALA A 146 -16.05 9.84 -9.25
CA ALA A 146 -17.34 9.70 -8.59
C ALA A 146 -18.50 9.83 -9.58
N GLN A 147 -18.45 10.83 -10.47
CA GLN A 147 -19.46 11.01 -11.52
C GLN A 147 -19.52 9.83 -12.49
N LYS A 148 -18.37 9.33 -12.94
CA LYS A 148 -18.27 8.17 -13.84
C LYS A 148 -18.89 6.91 -13.21
N ARG A 149 -18.80 6.78 -11.87
CA ARG A 149 -19.30 5.62 -11.11
C ARG A 149 -20.67 5.82 -10.45
N GLY A 150 -21.30 6.95 -10.65
CA GLY A 150 -22.63 7.24 -10.08
C GLY A 150 -22.62 7.25 -8.53
N THR A 151 -21.51 7.63 -7.90
CA THR A 151 -21.38 7.70 -6.44
C THR A 151 -21.25 9.12 -5.94
N THR A 152 -21.42 9.31 -4.62
CA THR A 152 -21.26 10.61 -3.96
C THR A 152 -19.90 10.69 -3.27
N VAL A 153 -19.09 11.68 -3.63
CA VAL A 153 -17.82 12.01 -2.98
C VAL A 153 -17.80 13.50 -2.66
N SER A 154 -17.73 13.83 -1.36
CA SER A 154 -17.42 15.19 -0.91
C SER A 154 -15.92 15.34 -0.77
N VAL A 155 -15.30 16.23 -1.52
CA VAL A 155 -13.84 16.45 -1.51
C VAL A 155 -13.52 17.84 -1.05
N THR A 156 -12.80 17.94 0.06
CA THR A 156 -12.16 19.18 0.53
C THR A 156 -10.65 19.05 0.36
N THR A 157 -10.02 20.11 -0.14
CA THR A 157 -8.55 20.17 -0.25
C THR A 157 -8.01 21.24 0.71
N ARG A 158 -6.88 20.94 1.36
CA ARG A 158 -6.22 21.87 2.30
C ARG A 158 -4.74 21.97 1.95
N VAL A 159 -4.31 23.15 1.56
CA VAL A 159 -2.88 23.46 1.38
C VAL A 159 -2.26 23.66 2.76
N ALA A 160 -1.42 22.73 3.18
CA ALA A 160 -0.76 22.79 4.49
C ALA A 160 0.51 21.95 4.53
N ASP A 161 1.43 22.30 5.42
CA ASP A 161 2.57 21.45 5.76
C ASP A 161 2.10 20.31 6.68
N VAL A 162 2.29 19.07 6.20
CA VAL A 162 1.93 17.85 6.95
C VAL A 162 2.68 17.71 8.27
N GLN A 163 3.83 18.39 8.43
CA GLN A 163 4.63 18.34 9.65
C GLN A 163 3.95 19.04 10.83
N SER A 164 3.14 20.05 10.57
CA SER A 164 2.55 20.91 11.61
C SER A 164 1.03 20.98 11.61
N THR A 165 0.36 20.52 10.53
CA THR A 165 -1.11 20.62 10.43
C THR A 165 -1.83 19.71 11.42
N SER A 166 -2.95 20.19 11.95
CA SER A 166 -3.88 19.37 12.72
C SER A 166 -4.76 18.51 11.81
N LEU A 167 -5.06 17.29 12.23
CA LEU A 167 -5.93 16.36 11.53
C LEU A 167 -7.31 16.33 12.20
N PRO A 168 -8.41 16.46 11.46
CA PRO A 168 -9.75 16.32 12.03
C PRO A 168 -10.09 14.84 12.28
N PRO A 169 -11.12 14.55 13.09
CA PRO A 169 -11.59 13.19 13.30
C PRO A 169 -11.94 12.49 11.98
N ALA A 170 -11.46 11.26 11.81
CA ALA A 170 -11.61 10.47 10.60
C ALA A 170 -11.87 8.99 10.91
N ASP A 171 -12.42 8.26 9.95
CA ASP A 171 -12.56 6.81 10.02
C ASP A 171 -11.32 6.11 9.43
N LEU A 172 -10.72 6.73 8.43
CA LEU A 172 -9.43 6.33 7.88
C LEU A 172 -8.49 7.54 7.78
N VAL A 173 -7.26 7.39 8.26
CA VAL A 173 -6.17 8.32 7.99
C VAL A 173 -5.16 7.59 7.11
N VAL A 174 -4.82 8.18 5.97
CA VAL A 174 -3.93 7.56 4.98
C VAL A 174 -2.69 8.39 4.78
N LEU A 175 -1.53 7.72 4.78
CA LEU A 175 -0.20 8.28 4.59
C LEU A 175 0.45 7.53 3.42
N GLY A 176 0.31 8.08 2.21
CA GLY A 176 0.82 7.44 0.98
C GLY A 176 2.10 8.08 0.46
N THR A 177 3.25 7.42 0.64
CA THR A 177 4.55 7.90 0.14
C THR A 177 4.99 9.26 0.69
N VAL A 178 4.64 9.56 1.92
CA VAL A 178 4.94 10.81 2.59
C VAL A 178 5.97 10.67 3.71
N LEU A 179 5.94 9.57 4.46
CA LEU A 179 6.86 9.40 5.60
C LEU A 179 8.32 9.31 5.16
N ASN A 180 8.57 8.75 3.99
CA ASN A 180 9.92 8.63 3.44
C ASN A 180 10.60 9.99 3.14
N GLU A 181 9.83 11.08 3.10
CA GLU A 181 10.32 12.45 2.87
C GLU A 181 10.62 13.20 4.19
N LEU A 182 10.29 12.59 5.35
CA LEU A 182 10.37 13.21 6.67
C LEU A 182 11.52 12.64 7.52
N SER A 183 12.00 13.42 8.50
CA SER A 183 12.95 12.90 9.51
C SER A 183 12.28 11.88 10.42
N PRO A 184 13.04 11.00 11.10
CA PRO A 184 12.46 9.99 12.00
C PRO A 184 11.56 10.58 13.09
N GLU A 185 11.94 11.71 13.70
CA GLU A 185 11.18 12.38 14.75
C GLU A 185 9.84 12.92 14.21
N VAL A 186 9.87 13.51 13.02
CA VAL A 186 8.67 14.05 12.37
C VAL A 186 7.73 12.92 11.93
N ARG A 187 8.26 11.77 11.46
CA ARG A 187 7.46 10.57 11.15
C ARG A 187 6.66 10.10 12.36
N ILE A 188 7.33 9.96 13.52
CA ILE A 188 6.69 9.54 14.77
C ILE A 188 5.60 10.54 15.16
N ALA A 189 5.92 11.83 15.16
CA ALA A 189 4.97 12.88 15.53
C ALA A 189 3.75 12.94 14.58
N LEU A 190 3.95 12.69 13.28
CA LEU A 190 2.85 12.64 12.30
C LEU A 190 1.96 11.41 12.53
N VAL A 191 2.56 10.24 12.79
CA VAL A 191 1.80 9.02 13.09
C VAL A 191 1.03 9.15 14.41
N ASP A 192 1.60 9.81 15.43
CA ASP A 192 0.90 10.11 16.68
C ASP A 192 -0.34 10.98 16.45
N ARG A 193 -0.22 12.02 15.59
CA ARG A 193 -1.39 12.84 15.22
C ARG A 193 -2.42 12.06 14.40
N ALA A 194 -1.97 11.17 13.53
CA ALA A 194 -2.86 10.30 12.75
C ALA A 194 -3.65 9.34 13.66
N LEU A 195 -2.98 8.74 14.64
CA LEU A 195 -3.62 7.91 15.66
C LEU A 195 -4.58 8.70 16.53
N ALA A 196 -4.25 9.93 16.92
CA ALA A 196 -5.15 10.79 17.70
C ALA A 196 -6.39 11.23 16.91
N ALA A 197 -6.32 11.29 15.58
CA ALA A 197 -7.42 11.71 14.70
C ALA A 197 -8.33 10.55 14.28
N VAL A 198 -7.81 9.32 14.21
CA VAL A 198 -8.58 8.17 13.75
C VAL A 198 -9.55 7.69 14.83
N ALA A 199 -10.77 7.30 14.42
CA ALA A 199 -11.78 6.74 15.30
C ALA A 199 -11.30 5.41 15.92
N GLU A 200 -11.89 5.04 17.08
CA GLU A 200 -11.51 3.83 17.83
C GLU A 200 -11.60 2.55 16.98
N ASP A 201 -12.64 2.45 16.14
CA ASP A 201 -12.85 1.35 15.20
C ASP A 201 -12.23 1.62 13.81
N GLY A 202 -11.56 2.75 13.63
CA GLY A 202 -10.91 3.17 12.41
C GLY A 202 -9.53 2.54 12.18
N ALA A 203 -8.82 3.06 11.17
CA ALA A 203 -7.47 2.62 10.87
C ALA A 203 -6.58 3.75 10.32
N VAL A 204 -5.30 3.73 10.69
CA VAL A 204 -4.24 4.48 10.02
C VAL A 204 -3.57 3.54 9.03
N ILE A 205 -3.56 3.91 7.75
CA ILE A 205 -2.97 3.13 6.67
C ILE A 205 -1.75 3.88 6.13
N ILE A 206 -0.58 3.25 6.22
CA ILE A 206 0.68 3.81 5.74
C ILE A 206 1.15 2.97 4.56
N ILE A 207 1.50 3.61 3.45
CA ILE A 207 2.03 2.97 2.25
C ILE A 207 3.29 3.69 1.83
N GLU A 208 4.39 2.94 1.68
CA GLU A 208 5.70 3.49 1.34
C GLU A 208 6.35 2.75 0.17
N PRO A 209 7.30 3.35 -0.56
CA PRO A 209 8.05 2.66 -1.59
C PRO A 209 8.80 1.45 -1.02
N ALA A 210 8.88 0.35 -1.78
CA ALA A 210 9.61 -0.87 -1.40
C ALA A 210 11.15 -0.71 -1.53
N LEU A 211 11.69 0.47 -1.23
CA LEU A 211 13.13 0.68 -1.13
C LEU A 211 13.60 0.16 0.23
N ARG A 212 14.77 -0.47 0.28
CA ARG A 212 15.30 -1.08 1.50
C ARG A 212 15.26 -0.12 2.70
N ASP A 213 15.84 1.05 2.55
CA ASP A 213 15.95 2.01 3.65
C ASP A 213 14.58 2.57 4.08
N THR A 214 13.68 2.81 3.11
CA THR A 214 12.31 3.27 3.38
C THR A 214 11.49 2.19 4.09
N SER A 215 11.58 0.95 3.63
CA SER A 215 10.87 -0.18 4.25
C SER A 215 11.37 -0.44 5.67
N ARG A 216 12.69 -0.41 5.88
CA ARG A 216 13.28 -0.58 7.22
C ARG A 216 12.88 0.53 8.17
N ALA A 217 12.84 1.80 7.69
CA ALA A 217 12.34 2.91 8.49
C ALA A 217 10.86 2.73 8.90
N LEU A 218 10.03 2.10 8.03
CA LEU A 218 8.64 1.75 8.38
C LEU A 218 8.58 0.62 9.41
N GLU A 219 9.49 -0.35 9.36
CA GLU A 219 9.61 -1.43 10.34
C GLU A 219 10.08 -0.91 11.71
N GLU A 220 11.01 0.03 11.74
CA GLU A 220 11.46 0.74 12.96
C GLU A 220 10.33 1.58 13.57
N LEU A 221 9.56 2.28 12.74
CA LEU A 221 8.36 3.01 13.18
C LEU A 221 7.32 2.06 13.79
N ARG A 222 7.07 0.91 13.14
CA ARG A 222 6.20 -0.16 13.68
C ARG A 222 6.64 -0.56 15.10
N ASP A 223 7.92 -0.83 15.27
CA ASP A 223 8.46 -1.26 16.56
C ASP A 223 8.37 -0.16 17.62
N SER A 224 8.55 1.10 17.23
CA SER A 224 8.39 2.25 18.12
C SER A 224 6.94 2.42 18.60
N VAL A 225 5.96 2.25 17.70
CA VAL A 225 4.52 2.32 18.03
C VAL A 225 4.15 1.22 19.03
N LEU A 226 4.62 -0.02 18.79
CA LEU A 226 4.37 -1.15 19.68
C LEU A 226 5.05 -0.98 21.05
N ALA A 227 6.31 -0.56 21.08
CA ALA A 227 7.04 -0.33 22.32
C ALA A 227 6.39 0.76 23.19
N ALA A 228 5.81 1.78 22.56
CA ALA A 228 5.09 2.85 23.24
C ALA A 228 3.63 2.48 23.59
N ASN A 229 3.16 1.29 23.21
CA ASN A 229 1.77 0.81 23.40
C ASN A 229 0.71 1.81 22.89
N LYS A 230 0.99 2.47 21.76
CA LYS A 230 0.09 3.50 21.19
C LYS A 230 -1.01 2.95 20.32
N ALA A 231 -0.75 1.83 19.65
CA ALA A 231 -1.68 1.16 18.75
C ALA A 231 -1.27 -0.30 18.52
N HIS A 232 -2.18 -1.07 17.95
CA HIS A 232 -1.95 -2.43 17.50
C HIS A 232 -1.65 -2.45 16.01
N VAL A 233 -0.71 -3.32 15.59
CA VAL A 233 -0.45 -3.59 14.18
C VAL A 233 -1.48 -4.61 13.71
N PHE A 234 -2.39 -4.16 12.83
CA PHE A 234 -3.37 -5.02 12.20
C PHE A 234 -2.78 -5.81 11.03
N ALA A 235 -2.05 -5.13 10.13
CA ALA A 235 -1.46 -5.70 8.92
C ALA A 235 -0.14 -4.99 8.56
N PRO A 236 0.75 -5.62 7.80
CA PRO A 236 0.71 -6.95 7.18
C PRO A 236 1.05 -8.10 8.12
N CYS A 237 1.43 -7.79 9.37
CA CYS A 237 2.04 -8.73 10.28
C CYS A 237 0.99 -9.67 10.90
N THR A 238 1.29 -10.97 10.93
CA THR A 238 0.63 -11.91 11.85
C THR A 238 1.29 -11.87 13.24
N ARG A 239 2.53 -11.37 13.30
CA ARG A 239 3.30 -11.15 14.53
C ARG A 239 2.82 -9.90 15.27
N ARG A 240 2.61 -10.02 16.58
CA ARG A 240 2.13 -8.95 17.46
C ARG A 240 3.25 -8.20 18.19
N GLY A 241 4.39 -8.85 18.43
CA GLY A 241 5.50 -8.29 19.20
C GLY A 241 6.56 -7.55 18.37
N ALA A 242 7.40 -6.79 19.08
CA ALA A 242 8.67 -6.24 18.60
C ALA A 242 9.83 -7.13 19.08
N PRO A 243 11.05 -7.04 18.48
CA PRO A 243 11.36 -6.30 17.27
C PRO A 243 10.89 -6.99 15.99
N CYS A 244 10.84 -6.25 14.88
CA CYS A 244 10.59 -6.81 13.56
C CYS A 244 11.75 -7.74 13.13
N PRO A 245 11.51 -9.01 12.76
CA PRO A 245 12.60 -9.92 12.40
C PRO A 245 13.38 -9.50 11.16
N MET A 246 12.80 -8.67 10.28
CA MET A 246 13.51 -8.14 9.11
C MET A 246 14.65 -7.19 9.50
N LEU A 247 14.58 -6.55 10.67
CA LEU A 247 15.61 -5.64 11.16
C LEU A 247 16.87 -6.37 11.65
N ALA A 248 16.78 -7.68 11.92
CA ALA A 248 17.91 -8.47 12.38
C ALA A 248 19.03 -8.63 11.33
N ASN A 249 18.68 -8.59 10.04
CA ASN A 249 19.63 -8.65 8.93
C ASN A 249 19.55 -7.35 8.10
N PRO A 250 20.67 -6.63 7.86
CA PRO A 250 20.68 -5.37 7.12
C PRO A 250 20.22 -5.50 5.66
N ASP A 251 20.27 -6.70 5.09
CA ASP A 251 19.87 -6.95 3.71
C ASP A 251 18.40 -7.36 3.57
N ASP A 252 17.68 -7.53 4.67
CA ASP A 252 16.25 -7.88 4.66
C ASP A 252 15.36 -6.64 4.83
N TRP A 253 14.22 -6.65 4.12
CA TRP A 253 13.12 -5.67 4.29
C TRP A 253 11.78 -6.26 3.87
N CYS A 254 10.71 -5.85 4.55
CA CYS A 254 9.35 -6.30 4.27
C CYS A 254 8.69 -5.45 3.19
N HIS A 255 8.09 -6.09 2.18
CA HIS A 255 7.34 -5.41 1.13
C HIS A 255 6.34 -6.35 0.46
N GLU A 256 5.37 -5.78 -0.23
CA GLU A 256 4.51 -6.46 -1.18
C GLU A 256 5.07 -6.34 -2.60
N ASP A 257 4.75 -7.35 -3.42
CA ASP A 257 5.09 -7.41 -4.85
C ASP A 257 3.92 -8.06 -5.58
N ARG A 258 3.17 -7.26 -6.34
CA ARG A 258 1.92 -7.66 -6.98
C ARG A 258 1.93 -7.38 -8.46
N ALA A 259 1.59 -8.40 -9.25
CA ALA A 259 1.33 -8.20 -10.66
C ALA A 259 0.12 -7.27 -10.84
N VAL A 260 0.22 -6.31 -11.74
CA VAL A 260 -0.83 -5.34 -12.06
C VAL A 260 -1.00 -5.21 -13.56
N THR A 261 -2.24 -5.09 -14.00
CA THR A 261 -2.59 -4.65 -15.36
C THR A 261 -2.85 -3.14 -15.29
N LEU A 262 -2.03 -2.38 -16.00
CA LEU A 262 -2.18 -0.94 -16.11
C LEU A 262 -3.15 -0.58 -17.24
N PRO A 263 -3.90 0.51 -17.13
CA PRO A 263 -4.77 0.98 -18.20
C PRO A 263 -3.93 1.51 -19.39
N PRO A 264 -4.53 1.67 -20.57
CA PRO A 264 -3.79 1.79 -21.83
C PRO A 264 -2.72 2.87 -21.89
N ARG A 265 -3.00 4.11 -21.45
CA ARG A 265 -2.03 5.22 -21.49
C ARG A 265 -0.88 5.00 -20.51
N THR A 266 -1.22 4.57 -19.28
CA THR A 266 -0.22 4.28 -18.24
C THR A 266 0.64 3.08 -18.63
N ALA A 267 0.06 2.06 -19.25
CA ALA A 267 0.79 0.89 -19.76
C ALA A 267 1.79 1.27 -20.87
N GLU A 268 1.40 2.16 -21.78
CA GLU A 268 2.31 2.68 -22.82
C GLU A 268 3.49 3.43 -22.18
N LEU A 269 3.21 4.32 -21.23
CA LEU A 269 4.25 5.07 -20.50
C LEU A 269 5.16 4.13 -19.70
N ALA A 270 4.62 3.09 -19.06
CA ALA A 270 5.39 2.06 -18.35
C ALA A 270 6.38 1.35 -19.30
N ARG A 271 5.89 0.95 -20.48
CA ARG A 271 6.72 0.33 -21.52
C ARG A 271 7.83 1.27 -22.02
N LEU A 272 7.54 2.55 -22.25
CA LEU A 272 8.51 3.54 -22.75
C LEU A 272 9.56 3.93 -21.71
N THR A 273 9.23 3.84 -20.43
CA THR A 273 10.12 4.23 -19.33
C THR A 273 10.78 3.05 -18.63
N HIS A 274 10.33 1.81 -18.91
CA HIS A 274 10.72 0.58 -18.20
C HIS A 274 10.42 0.66 -16.69
N LEU A 275 9.37 1.41 -16.30
CA LEU A 275 8.91 1.55 -14.92
C LEU A 275 7.56 0.87 -14.75
N ARG A 276 7.35 0.19 -13.62
CA ARG A 276 6.09 -0.51 -13.28
C ARG A 276 5.72 -1.67 -14.24
N ASP A 277 6.57 -2.04 -15.17
CA ASP A 277 6.34 -3.14 -16.12
C ASP A 277 6.27 -4.52 -15.46
N SER A 278 6.93 -4.69 -14.31
CA SER A 278 6.93 -5.93 -13.53
C SER A 278 5.90 -5.97 -12.39
N GLY A 279 5.06 -4.94 -12.24
CA GLY A 279 4.07 -4.85 -11.17
C GLY A 279 4.33 -3.78 -10.14
N LEU A 280 3.55 -3.81 -9.03
CA LEU A 280 3.63 -2.85 -7.93
C LEU A 280 4.41 -3.42 -6.77
N LYS A 281 5.44 -2.68 -6.33
CA LYS A 281 6.22 -3.00 -5.13
C LYS A 281 6.06 -1.88 -4.11
N PHE A 282 5.67 -2.21 -2.90
CA PHE A 282 5.47 -1.25 -1.82
C PHE A 282 5.53 -1.92 -0.46
N SER A 283 5.86 -1.16 0.58
CA SER A 283 5.70 -1.56 1.97
C SER A 283 4.46 -0.89 2.54
N TYR A 284 3.81 -1.53 3.50
CA TYR A 284 2.65 -0.93 4.16
C TYR A 284 2.54 -1.35 5.62
N LEU A 285 1.80 -0.55 6.37
CA LEU A 285 1.48 -0.78 7.76
C LEU A 285 0.05 -0.30 8.03
N VAL A 286 -0.74 -1.12 8.70
CA VAL A 286 -2.08 -0.74 9.18
C VAL A 286 -2.07 -0.76 10.70
N LEU A 287 -2.37 0.39 11.30
CA LEU A 287 -2.45 0.59 12.74
C LEU A 287 -3.89 0.82 13.17
N ARG A 288 -4.29 0.24 14.30
CA ARG A 288 -5.62 0.40 14.90
C ARG A 288 -5.53 0.53 16.41
N HIS A 289 -6.50 1.22 17.03
CA HIS A 289 -6.66 1.22 18.48
C HIS A 289 -7.15 -0.12 18.98
N ALA A 290 -8.16 -0.70 18.31
CA ALA A 290 -8.68 -2.00 18.67
C ALA A 290 -7.68 -3.13 18.37
N ASP A 291 -7.49 -4.01 19.35
CA ASP A 291 -6.67 -5.23 19.18
C ASP A 291 -7.44 -6.28 18.39
N ALA A 292 -7.27 -6.24 17.07
CA ALA A 292 -7.81 -7.23 16.17
C ALA A 292 -6.69 -7.82 15.31
N PRO A 293 -6.46 -9.13 15.33
CA PRO A 293 -5.44 -9.75 14.48
C PRO A 293 -5.91 -9.82 13.03
N LEU A 294 -4.96 -9.80 12.11
CA LEU A 294 -5.22 -10.02 10.68
C LEU A 294 -5.94 -11.36 10.43
N VAL A 295 -5.57 -12.40 11.19
CA VAL A 295 -6.20 -13.71 11.19
C VAL A 295 -6.32 -14.25 12.62
N GLU A 296 -7.43 -14.94 12.93
CA GLU A 296 -7.65 -15.58 14.24
C GLU A 296 -7.06 -17.00 14.28
N ALA A 297 -5.77 -17.09 13.95
CA ALA A 297 -5.05 -18.37 13.96
C ALA A 297 -3.71 -18.19 14.70
N PRO A 298 -3.57 -18.71 15.92
CA PRO A 298 -2.30 -18.68 16.62
C PRO A 298 -1.19 -19.34 15.80
N GLY A 299 0.00 -18.72 15.79
CA GLY A 299 1.15 -19.27 15.04
C GLY A 299 1.05 -19.15 13.52
N ALA A 300 0.10 -18.37 13.00
CA ALA A 300 -0.01 -18.12 11.57
C ALA A 300 1.23 -17.41 11.00
N TRP A 301 1.62 -17.81 9.79
CA TRP A 301 2.78 -17.31 9.09
C TRP A 301 2.40 -16.39 7.95
N ARG A 302 2.86 -15.14 7.96
CA ARG A 302 2.81 -14.28 6.76
C ARG A 302 3.91 -14.71 5.79
N VAL A 303 3.54 -15.02 4.55
CA VAL A 303 4.53 -15.29 3.49
C VAL A 303 5.13 -13.97 3.02
N VAL A 304 6.44 -13.82 3.18
CA VAL A 304 7.17 -12.57 2.93
C VAL A 304 8.16 -12.64 1.76
N SER A 305 8.14 -13.73 1.00
CA SER A 305 8.92 -13.89 -0.23
C SER A 305 8.08 -14.41 -1.38
N GLN A 306 8.57 -14.25 -2.60
CA GLN A 306 8.11 -15.09 -3.70
C GLN A 306 8.57 -16.54 -3.46
N PRO A 307 7.87 -17.54 -4.03
CA PRO A 307 8.27 -18.92 -3.89
C PRO A 307 9.59 -19.22 -4.63
N PHE A 308 10.45 -19.97 -3.97
CA PHE A 308 11.67 -20.52 -4.55
C PHE A 308 11.43 -21.98 -4.89
N SER A 309 11.31 -22.28 -6.18
CA SER A 309 11.16 -23.66 -6.65
C SER A 309 12.46 -24.13 -7.26
N ALA A 310 13.02 -25.22 -6.73
CA ALA A 310 14.17 -25.90 -7.27
C ALA A 310 13.87 -27.38 -7.43
N LYS A 311 14.74 -28.13 -8.12
CA LYS A 311 14.55 -29.57 -8.31
C LYS A 311 14.35 -30.27 -6.95
N GLY A 312 13.15 -30.78 -6.72
CA GLY A 312 12.79 -31.56 -5.54
C GLY A 312 12.33 -30.76 -4.32
N LYS A 313 12.23 -29.42 -4.38
CA LYS A 313 11.74 -28.61 -3.26
C LYS A 313 10.90 -27.41 -3.72
N HIS A 314 9.98 -26.99 -2.84
CA HIS A 314 9.27 -25.73 -2.87
C HIS A 314 9.48 -25.01 -1.54
N GLU A 315 9.83 -23.72 -1.55
CA GLU A 315 10.23 -22.99 -0.35
C GLU A 315 9.72 -21.55 -0.41
N VAL A 316 9.27 -21.02 0.72
CA VAL A 316 8.96 -19.60 0.93
C VAL A 316 9.58 -19.14 2.25
N PHE A 317 9.79 -17.83 2.42
CA PHE A 317 10.03 -17.29 3.76
C PHE A 317 8.70 -16.93 4.41
N GLY A 318 8.48 -17.45 5.62
CA GLY A 318 7.39 -17.10 6.51
C GLY A 318 7.86 -16.20 7.65
N CYS A 319 6.99 -15.31 8.11
CA CYS A 319 7.20 -14.46 9.27
C CYS A 319 6.04 -14.67 10.27
N SER A 320 6.37 -14.94 11.53
CA SER A 320 5.43 -15.13 12.64
C SER A 320 6.04 -14.66 13.96
N ASP A 321 5.40 -14.94 15.10
CA ASP A 321 5.99 -14.68 16.41
C ASP A 321 7.29 -15.48 16.65
N ALA A 322 7.48 -16.60 15.97
CA ALA A 322 8.72 -17.37 15.99
C ALA A 322 9.88 -16.74 15.18
N GLY A 323 9.64 -15.63 14.49
CA GLY A 323 10.62 -14.95 13.67
C GLY A 323 10.37 -15.09 12.16
N ARG A 324 11.40 -14.82 11.35
CA ARG A 324 11.41 -15.01 9.89
C ARG A 324 12.27 -16.21 9.55
N VAL A 325 11.64 -17.26 9.04
CA VAL A 325 12.34 -18.52 8.70
C VAL A 325 11.90 -19.06 7.34
N PRO A 326 12.74 -19.85 6.65
CA PRO A 326 12.30 -20.61 5.48
C PRO A 326 11.30 -21.70 5.87
N ILE A 327 10.22 -21.81 5.09
CA ILE A 327 9.25 -22.90 5.17
C ILE A 327 9.41 -23.73 3.91
N ARG A 328 9.66 -25.02 4.04
CA ARG A 328 10.05 -25.89 2.94
C ARG A 328 9.19 -27.14 2.84
N LEU A 329 8.76 -27.46 1.61
CA LEU A 329 8.14 -28.73 1.26
C LEU A 329 9.03 -29.47 0.25
N LEU A 330 9.49 -30.66 0.64
CA LEU A 330 10.20 -31.55 -0.27
C LEU A 330 9.19 -32.35 -1.14
N LYS A 331 9.57 -32.62 -2.39
CA LYS A 331 8.70 -33.36 -3.34
C LYS A 331 8.22 -34.70 -2.79
N ARG A 332 9.07 -35.40 -2.03
CA ARG A 332 8.76 -36.69 -1.41
C ARG A 332 7.72 -36.59 -0.29
N ASN A 333 7.55 -35.44 0.33
CA ASN A 333 6.61 -35.19 1.43
C ASN A 333 5.28 -34.60 0.94
N ARG A 334 5.08 -34.48 -0.37
CA ARG A 334 3.84 -33.94 -0.95
C ARG A 334 2.66 -34.87 -0.65
N SER A 335 1.57 -34.27 -0.20
CA SER A 335 0.32 -34.95 0.12
C SER A 335 -0.87 -34.03 -0.12
N ASP A 336 -2.07 -34.56 0.00
CA ASP A 336 -3.29 -33.76 -0.05
C ASP A 336 -3.38 -32.77 1.12
N ALA A 337 -2.85 -33.16 2.29
CA ALA A 337 -2.86 -32.32 3.50
C ALA A 337 -2.03 -31.02 3.33
N ASN A 338 -0.96 -31.05 2.53
CA ASN A 338 -0.07 -29.92 2.34
C ASN A 338 -0.10 -29.30 0.94
N ARG A 339 -1.02 -29.74 0.07
CA ARG A 339 -1.17 -29.24 -1.31
C ARG A 339 -1.35 -27.73 -1.38
N ALA A 340 -1.98 -27.10 -0.37
CA ALA A 340 -2.20 -25.66 -0.33
C ALA A 340 -0.88 -24.86 -0.33
N PHE A 341 0.20 -25.41 0.23
CA PHE A 341 1.52 -24.79 0.27
C PHE A 341 2.13 -24.56 -1.11
N GLU A 342 1.87 -25.42 -2.09
CA GLU A 342 2.40 -25.28 -3.44
C GLU A 342 1.90 -24.01 -4.17
N ARG A 343 0.79 -23.44 -3.67
CA ARG A 343 0.20 -22.21 -4.19
C ARG A 343 0.54 -20.98 -3.34
N ALA A 344 1.34 -21.16 -2.27
CA ALA A 344 1.72 -20.07 -1.40
C ALA A 344 2.49 -18.98 -2.17
N ARG A 345 2.12 -17.72 -1.95
CA ARG A 345 2.70 -16.54 -2.57
C ARG A 345 2.91 -15.46 -1.53
N ARG A 346 3.78 -14.51 -1.81
CA ARG A 346 3.96 -13.32 -0.98
C ARG A 346 2.61 -12.71 -0.63
N GLY A 347 2.42 -12.40 0.65
CA GLY A 347 1.19 -11.81 1.18
C GLY A 347 0.12 -12.81 1.62
N ASP A 348 0.25 -14.12 1.30
CA ASP A 348 -0.63 -15.13 1.89
C ASP A 348 -0.30 -15.34 3.38
N VAL A 349 -1.27 -15.88 4.10
CA VAL A 349 -1.06 -16.40 5.45
C VAL A 349 -1.17 -17.92 5.43
N LEU A 350 -0.21 -18.59 6.02
CA LEU A 350 -0.20 -20.03 6.19
C LEU A 350 -0.50 -20.37 7.64
N VAL A 351 -1.41 -21.31 7.84
CA VAL A 351 -1.65 -21.95 9.13
C VAL A 351 -1.17 -23.39 8.99
N LEU A 352 -0.20 -23.76 9.79
CA LEU A 352 0.40 -25.10 9.79
C LEU A 352 0.95 -25.43 11.18
N ASP A 353 0.86 -26.70 11.56
CA ASP A 353 1.43 -27.23 12.78
C ASP A 353 2.69 -28.03 12.43
N ALA A 354 3.83 -27.40 12.59
CA ALA A 354 5.13 -28.02 12.39
C ALA A 354 6.17 -27.42 13.34
N PRO A 355 7.15 -28.20 13.79
CA PRO A 355 8.22 -27.68 14.65
C PRO A 355 8.98 -26.54 14.01
N VAL A 356 9.25 -25.49 14.81
CA VAL A 356 10.01 -24.32 14.38
C VAL A 356 11.47 -24.49 14.82
N GLY A 357 12.38 -24.45 13.85
CA GLY A 357 13.82 -24.41 14.06
C GLY A 357 14.45 -23.32 13.20
N GLU A 358 15.65 -23.55 12.70
CA GLU A 358 16.26 -22.66 11.68
C GLU A 358 15.43 -22.59 10.40
N ARG A 359 14.55 -23.56 10.20
CA ARG A 359 13.53 -23.63 9.15
C ARG A 359 12.33 -24.46 9.63
N VAL A 360 11.21 -24.32 8.97
CA VAL A 360 10.04 -25.17 9.13
C VAL A 360 10.02 -26.19 7.98
N GLU A 361 10.07 -27.47 8.30
CA GLU A 361 9.93 -28.55 7.34
C GLU A 361 8.48 -29.04 7.33
N ILE A 362 7.88 -29.06 6.13
CA ILE A 362 6.55 -29.63 5.93
C ILE A 362 6.73 -31.13 5.62
N GLU A 363 6.25 -31.93 6.53
CA GLU A 363 6.22 -33.38 6.39
C GLU A 363 4.95 -33.86 5.66
N GLU A 364 4.87 -35.12 5.26
CA GLU A 364 3.73 -35.66 4.52
C GLU A 364 2.40 -35.50 5.28
N ALA A 365 2.43 -35.66 6.60
CA ALA A 365 1.25 -35.50 7.46
C ALA A 365 0.93 -34.07 7.87
N THR A 366 1.81 -33.10 7.60
CA THR A 366 1.59 -31.70 7.98
C THR A 366 0.42 -31.11 7.19
N ALA A 367 -0.66 -30.78 7.89
CA ALA A 367 -1.76 -30.04 7.30
C ALA A 367 -1.36 -28.58 7.09
N VAL A 368 -1.65 -28.04 5.91
CA VAL A 368 -1.39 -26.64 5.58
C VAL A 368 -2.67 -25.99 5.08
N GLU A 369 -3.14 -24.98 5.81
CA GLU A 369 -4.18 -24.09 5.34
C GLU A 369 -3.54 -22.82 4.79
N ARG A 370 -4.02 -22.36 3.64
CA ARG A 370 -3.58 -21.11 3.00
C ARG A 370 -4.73 -20.12 3.01
N LEU A 371 -4.57 -19.06 3.77
CA LEU A 371 -5.48 -17.93 3.80
C LEU A 371 -4.98 -16.83 2.86
N GLN A 372 -5.89 -16.13 2.22
CA GLN A 372 -5.61 -14.98 1.38
C GLN A 372 -6.24 -13.74 2.03
N PRO A 373 -5.52 -13.07 2.98
CA PRO A 373 -6.11 -11.94 3.71
C PRO A 373 -6.37 -10.73 2.82
N ALA A 374 -5.55 -10.54 1.79
CA ALA A 374 -5.78 -9.49 0.80
C ALA A 374 -6.88 -9.91 -0.16
N GLY A 375 -7.92 -9.09 -0.28
CA GLY A 375 -9.10 -9.34 -1.06
C GLY A 375 -8.88 -9.93 -2.46
N ARG A 376 -9.83 -10.68 -2.86
CA ARG A 376 -9.88 -11.40 -4.15
C ARG A 376 -10.13 -10.43 -5.30
#